data_a6397e5d9319b36dafa173113b519da4
#
_entry.id   a6397e5d9319b36dafa173113b519da4
#
_cell.length_a   1.000
_cell.length_b   1.000
_cell.length_c   1.000
_cell.angle_alpha   90.00
_cell.angle_beta   90.00
_cell.angle_gamma   90.00
#
_symmetry.space_group_name_H-M   'P 1'
#
loop_
_entity.id
_entity.type
_entity.pdbx_description
1 polymer ?
#
loop_
_entity_poly.entity_id
_entity_poly.type
_entity_poly.pdbx_seq_one_letter_code
_entity_poly.pdbx_strand_id
1 'polypeptide(L)'
;MKSVLVTDGHFRKTLAVVRSLGRRGIPVAVGERTFLNTSIFSKYCTRRLIYPSPRRSPDQFIEFLLREIKKNPYDCLFPMEEETLLLLAKYHSEISPYTYLLSPDLKKIEFVRDKRNLMQFAEAHGIPTPKTFYHPPSLSPSPSMEEGGVEGIPIPAVIKPRISSGSFGIIYVRKSEDLICSYQDVHKRYPFPIIQEWIPDGGGTFGLAALFDEASNMKAVFVHKKLRMYPIQGGPSTLREGVEHPQIMELGLSLLKSLNWVGIGMVEFKVDPRDGIPKLMELNPRFWGSLQLAIVSGVDFPYLILRMARKESFSPVLHYEVGKRCRWLLFGDILHFINNPHRFHLHPSFFHFFDPHTSYDIISKDDPLPLLGSAATFFTFLYDPEMKRFLERR
;
A
#
# COMPACT_ATOMS: atom_id res chain seq x y z
N MET A 1 3.79 -18.38 25.31
CA MET A 1 3.19 -17.92 24.04
C MET A 1 4.34 -17.43 23.19
N LYS A 2 4.50 -17.96 21.96
CA LYS A 2 5.54 -17.47 21.06
C LYS A 2 5.24 -16.03 20.66
N SER A 3 6.27 -15.26 20.30
CA SER A 3 6.15 -13.88 19.85
C SER A 3 5.91 -13.79 18.34
N VAL A 4 5.64 -12.59 17.86
CA VAL A 4 5.53 -12.28 16.43
C VAL A 4 6.66 -11.32 16.04
N LEU A 5 7.25 -11.52 14.89
CA LEU A 5 8.26 -10.60 14.33
C LEU A 5 7.64 -9.74 13.22
N VAL A 6 7.78 -8.42 13.36
CA VAL A 6 7.28 -7.44 12.38
C VAL A 6 8.45 -6.60 11.89
N THR A 7 8.64 -6.50 10.57
CA THR A 7 9.70 -5.68 9.98
C THR A 7 9.25 -4.24 9.73
N ASP A 8 10.20 -3.39 9.32
CA ASP A 8 9.94 -2.05 8.79
C ASP A 8 9.20 -1.12 9.77
N GLY A 9 9.79 -0.93 10.97
CA GLY A 9 9.22 -0.22 12.12
C GLY A 9 8.87 1.26 11.89
N HIS A 10 9.38 1.91 10.84
CA HIS A 10 9.08 3.31 10.53
C HIS A 10 7.61 3.56 10.17
N PHE A 11 6.93 2.57 9.60
CA PHE A 11 5.64 2.79 8.95
C PHE A 11 4.46 2.71 9.92
N ARG A 12 3.46 3.59 9.73
CA ARG A 12 2.22 3.58 10.51
C ARG A 12 1.45 2.25 10.45
N LYS A 13 1.56 1.51 9.33
CA LYS A 13 0.97 0.17 9.19
C LYS A 13 1.66 -0.85 10.09
N THR A 14 2.96 -0.73 10.32
CA THR A 14 3.70 -1.54 11.29
C THR A 14 3.22 -1.26 12.70
N LEU A 15 3.05 0.01 13.06
CA LEU A 15 2.48 0.39 14.36
C LEU A 15 1.06 -0.17 14.54
N ALA A 16 0.25 -0.21 13.49
CA ALA A 16 -1.09 -0.81 13.53
C ALA A 16 -1.03 -2.31 13.87
N VAL A 17 -0.10 -3.06 13.27
CA VAL A 17 0.14 -4.48 13.60
C VAL A 17 0.59 -4.64 15.04
N VAL A 18 1.58 -3.84 15.48
CA VAL A 18 2.13 -3.89 16.85
C VAL A 18 1.03 -3.65 17.88
N ARG A 19 0.20 -2.64 17.67
CA ARG A 19 -0.93 -2.32 18.56
C ARG A 19 -2.02 -3.39 18.54
N SER A 20 -2.38 -3.89 17.36
CA SER A 20 -3.41 -4.92 17.24
C SER A 20 -3.06 -6.16 18.04
N LEU A 21 -1.86 -6.66 17.87
CA LEU A 21 -1.39 -7.89 18.53
C LEU A 21 -1.06 -7.62 20.00
N GLY A 22 -0.37 -6.51 20.29
CA GLY A 22 0.04 -6.18 21.67
C GLY A 22 -1.13 -5.92 22.62
N ARG A 23 -2.24 -5.32 22.17
CA ARG A 23 -3.48 -5.17 22.96
C ARG A 23 -4.11 -6.50 23.33
N ARG A 24 -3.81 -7.58 22.58
CA ARG A 24 -4.22 -8.95 22.88
C ARG A 24 -3.21 -9.72 23.76
N GLY A 25 -2.20 -9.02 24.30
CA GLY A 25 -1.16 -9.64 25.11
C GLY A 25 -0.16 -10.48 24.33
N ILE A 26 -0.14 -10.38 22.99
CA ILE A 26 0.79 -11.11 22.14
C ILE A 26 2.12 -10.32 22.09
N PRO A 27 3.26 -10.94 22.50
CA PRO A 27 4.55 -10.26 22.44
C PRO A 27 4.96 -9.96 20.98
N VAL A 28 5.37 -8.73 20.71
CA VAL A 28 5.75 -8.30 19.36
C VAL A 28 7.19 -7.79 19.33
N ALA A 29 8.03 -8.47 18.55
CA ALA A 29 9.35 -7.98 18.20
C ALA A 29 9.24 -7.07 16.95
N VAL A 30 9.87 -5.91 16.99
CA VAL A 30 9.88 -4.96 15.87
C VAL A 30 11.32 -4.82 15.36
N GLY A 31 11.47 -5.08 14.06
CA GLY A 31 12.74 -4.90 13.37
C GLY A 31 12.74 -3.65 12.50
N GLU A 32 13.88 -2.93 12.52
CA GLU A 32 14.15 -1.79 11.64
C GLU A 32 15.68 -1.62 11.50
N ARG A 33 16.12 -0.88 10.50
CA ARG A 33 17.55 -0.55 10.30
C ARG A 33 18.08 0.56 11.23
N THR A 34 17.20 1.23 11.96
CA THR A 34 17.55 2.29 12.92
C THR A 34 16.68 2.27 14.16
N PHE A 35 17.22 2.75 15.28
CA PHE A 35 16.47 2.95 16.52
C PHE A 35 15.45 4.10 16.45
N LEU A 36 15.61 5.04 15.52
CA LEU A 36 14.68 6.16 15.36
C LEU A 36 13.54 5.77 14.44
N ASN A 37 12.60 5.00 14.93
CA ASN A 37 11.41 4.59 14.17
C ASN A 37 10.14 4.64 15.03
N THR A 38 9.00 4.77 14.39
CA THR A 38 7.71 4.98 15.05
C THR A 38 7.32 3.81 15.96
N SER A 39 7.50 2.58 15.52
CA SER A 39 6.90 1.40 16.14
C SER A 39 7.63 0.91 17.40
N ILE A 40 8.95 1.15 17.51
CA ILE A 40 9.70 0.74 18.70
C ILE A 40 9.38 1.57 19.96
N PHE A 41 8.77 2.73 19.79
CA PHE A 41 8.30 3.56 20.90
C PHE A 41 6.94 3.09 21.44
N SER A 42 6.28 2.17 20.78
CA SER A 42 5.04 1.59 21.30
C SER A 42 5.32 0.77 22.56
N LYS A 43 4.48 0.94 23.59
CA LYS A 43 4.52 0.10 24.80
C LYS A 43 4.27 -1.39 24.49
N TYR A 44 3.72 -1.69 23.34
CA TYR A 44 3.45 -3.04 22.85
C TYR A 44 4.62 -3.67 22.09
N CYS A 45 5.69 -2.90 21.81
CA CYS A 45 6.94 -3.44 21.29
C CYS A 45 7.73 -4.09 22.44
N THR A 46 7.72 -5.42 22.50
CA THR A 46 8.40 -6.16 23.59
C THR A 46 9.87 -6.41 23.31
N ARG A 47 10.29 -6.36 22.04
CA ARG A 47 11.70 -6.55 21.65
C ARG A 47 12.01 -5.70 20.43
N ARG A 48 13.18 -5.06 20.45
CA ARG A 48 13.69 -4.19 19.39
C ARG A 48 14.84 -4.86 18.68
N LEU A 49 14.77 -4.92 17.34
CA LEU A 49 15.80 -5.52 16.52
C LEU A 49 16.32 -4.47 15.51
N ILE A 50 17.64 -4.36 15.41
CA ILE A 50 18.27 -3.53 14.41
C ILE A 50 18.97 -4.44 13.41
N TYR A 51 18.58 -4.34 12.15
CA TYR A 51 19.06 -5.19 11.08
C TYR A 51 19.69 -4.36 9.94
N PRO A 52 20.58 -4.96 9.12
CA PRO A 52 21.09 -4.34 7.90
C PRO A 52 19.95 -3.97 6.93
N SER A 53 20.14 -2.90 6.15
CA SER A 53 19.12 -2.48 5.19
C SER A 53 18.76 -3.60 4.20
N PRO A 54 17.47 -3.98 4.07
CA PRO A 54 17.03 -4.96 3.06
C PRO A 54 17.41 -4.55 1.64
N ARG A 55 17.49 -3.24 1.38
CA ARG A 55 17.78 -2.68 0.07
C ARG A 55 19.27 -2.60 -0.24
N ARG A 56 20.08 -2.14 0.73
CA ARG A 56 21.51 -1.90 0.51
C ARG A 56 22.37 -3.12 0.77
N SER A 57 21.93 -3.96 1.68
CA SER A 57 22.68 -5.13 2.16
C SER A 57 21.74 -6.34 2.27
N PRO A 58 21.08 -6.77 1.18
CA PRO A 58 20.06 -7.79 1.19
C PRO A 58 20.55 -9.12 1.78
N ASP A 59 21.75 -9.55 1.44
CA ASP A 59 22.31 -10.81 1.94
C ASP A 59 22.57 -10.76 3.45
N GLN A 60 23.12 -9.66 3.96
CA GLN A 60 23.34 -9.47 5.39
C GLN A 60 22.01 -9.37 6.16
N PHE A 61 20.97 -8.76 5.54
CA PHE A 61 19.64 -8.73 6.12
C PHE A 61 19.06 -10.14 6.27
N ILE A 62 19.13 -10.97 5.24
CA ILE A 62 18.65 -12.36 5.28
C ILE A 62 19.45 -13.19 6.28
N GLU A 63 20.78 -13.06 6.30
CA GLU A 63 21.61 -13.74 7.28
C GLU A 63 21.23 -13.38 8.73
N PHE A 64 21.05 -12.06 8.99
CA PHE A 64 20.59 -11.58 10.29
C PHE A 64 19.23 -12.20 10.66
N LEU A 65 18.28 -12.16 9.74
CA LEU A 65 16.93 -12.63 9.96
C LEU A 65 16.89 -14.15 10.24
N LEU A 66 17.58 -14.94 9.43
CA LEU A 66 17.69 -16.39 9.62
C LEU A 66 18.32 -16.74 10.96
N ARG A 67 19.39 -16.03 11.37
CA ARG A 67 20.01 -16.20 12.69
C ARG A 67 19.02 -15.86 13.80
N GLU A 68 18.27 -14.79 13.65
CA GLU A 68 17.28 -14.33 14.62
C GLU A 68 16.15 -15.35 14.81
N ILE A 69 15.51 -15.81 13.71
CA ILE A 69 14.36 -16.73 13.79
C ILE A 69 14.77 -18.15 14.21
N LYS A 70 16.01 -18.56 13.94
CA LYS A 70 16.57 -19.85 14.43
C LYS A 70 16.82 -19.81 15.93
N LYS A 71 17.28 -18.66 16.45
CA LYS A 71 17.57 -18.48 17.88
C LYS A 71 16.32 -18.24 18.72
N ASN A 72 15.34 -17.54 18.18
CA ASN A 72 14.14 -17.10 18.88
C ASN A 72 12.89 -17.58 18.14
N PRO A 73 12.01 -18.37 18.80
CA PRO A 73 10.81 -18.87 18.15
C PRO A 73 9.77 -17.76 17.96
N TYR A 74 9.36 -17.55 16.71
CA TYR A 74 8.26 -16.68 16.34
C TYR A 74 7.11 -17.50 15.76
N ASP A 75 5.85 -17.19 16.15
CA ASP A 75 4.67 -17.79 15.54
C ASP A 75 4.53 -17.34 14.08
N CYS A 76 4.82 -16.06 13.83
CA CYS A 76 4.61 -15.45 12.52
C CYS A 76 5.65 -14.35 12.25
N LEU A 77 6.02 -14.19 10.97
CA LEU A 77 6.85 -13.11 10.45
C LEU A 77 6.02 -12.25 9.49
N PHE A 78 5.94 -10.94 9.76
CA PHE A 78 5.20 -9.97 8.95
C PHE A 78 6.15 -9.05 8.17
N PRO A 79 6.33 -9.25 6.85
CA PRO A 79 6.96 -8.26 5.98
C PRO A 79 6.01 -7.07 5.76
N MET A 80 6.46 -5.87 6.13
CA MET A 80 5.60 -4.71 6.03
C MET A 80 5.85 -3.88 4.77
N GLU A 81 7.06 -3.91 4.21
CA GLU A 81 7.41 -3.22 2.97
C GLU A 81 7.67 -4.19 1.83
N GLU A 82 7.61 -3.66 0.61
CA GLU A 82 7.71 -4.45 -0.61
C GLU A 82 9.11 -5.04 -0.82
N GLU A 83 10.15 -4.27 -0.50
CA GLU A 83 11.55 -4.73 -0.59
C GLU A 83 11.80 -5.90 0.36
N THR A 84 11.29 -5.79 1.59
CA THR A 84 11.37 -6.87 2.58
C THR A 84 10.56 -8.09 2.14
N LEU A 85 9.32 -7.88 1.66
CA LEU A 85 8.47 -8.97 1.16
C LEU A 85 9.13 -9.76 0.03
N LEU A 86 9.76 -9.07 -0.94
CA LEU A 86 10.46 -9.73 -2.06
C LEU A 86 11.60 -10.60 -1.59
N LEU A 87 12.41 -10.10 -0.65
CA LEU A 87 13.50 -10.89 -0.09
C LEU A 87 12.97 -12.09 0.67
N LEU A 88 11.96 -11.92 1.50
CA LEU A 88 11.39 -13.03 2.27
C LEU A 88 10.71 -14.07 1.36
N ALA A 89 10.06 -13.65 0.29
CA ALA A 89 9.50 -14.56 -0.70
C ALA A 89 10.59 -15.33 -1.47
N LYS A 90 11.71 -14.68 -1.78
CA LYS A 90 12.88 -15.33 -2.43
C LYS A 90 13.49 -16.42 -1.54
N TYR A 91 13.57 -16.18 -0.24
CA TYR A 91 14.14 -17.12 0.74
C TYR A 91 13.08 -17.87 1.55
N HIS A 92 11.87 -18.01 0.99
CA HIS A 92 10.73 -18.61 1.70
C HIS A 92 11.04 -20.04 2.19
N SER A 93 11.68 -20.87 1.38
CA SER A 93 12.06 -22.25 1.72
C SER A 93 13.02 -22.36 2.92
N GLU A 94 13.86 -21.33 3.12
CA GLU A 94 14.79 -21.26 4.23
C GLU A 94 14.18 -20.71 5.51
N ILE A 95 13.12 -19.89 5.39
CA ILE A 95 12.44 -19.20 6.49
C ILE A 95 11.30 -20.08 7.05
N SER A 96 10.50 -20.69 6.19
CA SER A 96 9.27 -21.40 6.56
C SER A 96 9.44 -22.54 7.56
N PRO A 97 10.60 -23.24 7.68
CA PRO A 97 10.81 -24.23 8.72
C PRO A 97 10.83 -23.64 10.15
N TYR A 98 11.08 -22.34 10.31
CA TYR A 98 11.29 -21.70 11.62
C TYR A 98 10.14 -20.78 12.05
N THR A 99 9.40 -20.20 11.10
CA THR A 99 8.31 -19.27 11.40
C THR A 99 7.30 -19.25 10.25
N TYR A 100 6.04 -19.01 10.59
CA TYR A 100 5.00 -18.89 9.57
C TYR A 100 5.18 -17.58 8.79
N LEU A 101 5.28 -17.70 7.48
CA LEU A 101 5.37 -16.58 6.54
C LEU A 101 4.29 -16.76 5.46
N LEU A 102 3.20 -16.02 5.57
CA LEU A 102 2.13 -16.05 4.58
C LEU A 102 2.41 -14.97 3.51
N SER A 103 2.76 -15.41 2.33
CA SER A 103 3.00 -14.52 1.18
C SER A 103 2.68 -15.24 -0.13
N PRO A 104 2.35 -14.52 -1.20
CA PRO A 104 2.39 -15.08 -2.55
C PRO A 104 3.83 -15.54 -2.89
N ASP A 105 3.97 -16.41 -3.87
CA ASP A 105 5.30 -16.73 -4.42
C ASP A 105 5.95 -15.50 -5.07
N LEU A 106 7.29 -15.52 -5.18
CA LEU A 106 8.08 -14.41 -5.70
C LEU A 106 7.64 -14.00 -7.10
N LYS A 107 7.41 -14.97 -8.01
CA LYS A 107 7.01 -14.69 -9.41
C LYS A 107 5.69 -13.96 -9.48
N LYS A 108 4.74 -14.33 -8.62
CA LYS A 108 3.42 -13.69 -8.53
C LYS A 108 3.54 -12.26 -7.98
N ILE A 109 4.38 -12.03 -6.97
CA ILE A 109 4.67 -10.69 -6.46
C ILE A 109 5.28 -9.83 -7.56
N GLU A 110 6.30 -10.32 -8.27
CA GLU A 110 6.96 -9.60 -9.36
C GLU A 110 6.00 -9.31 -10.51
N PHE A 111 5.13 -10.25 -10.84
CA PHE A 111 4.11 -10.10 -11.89
C PHE A 111 3.14 -8.96 -11.60
N VAL A 112 2.54 -8.92 -10.41
CA VAL A 112 1.53 -7.90 -10.08
C VAL A 112 2.11 -6.52 -9.78
N ARG A 113 3.40 -6.43 -9.44
CA ARG A 113 4.11 -5.16 -9.28
C ARG A 113 4.33 -4.43 -10.60
N ASP A 114 4.46 -5.17 -11.68
CA ASP A 114 4.57 -4.60 -13.01
C ASP A 114 3.18 -4.19 -13.52
N LYS A 115 2.94 -2.89 -13.58
CA LYS A 115 1.65 -2.33 -14.00
C LYS A 115 1.25 -2.78 -15.42
N ARG A 116 2.23 -3.00 -16.31
CA ARG A 116 1.94 -3.55 -17.64
C ARG A 116 1.32 -4.94 -17.53
N ASN A 117 1.98 -5.84 -16.84
CA ASN A 117 1.51 -7.21 -16.67
C ASN A 117 0.15 -7.27 -15.98
N LEU A 118 0.00 -6.47 -14.90
CA LEU A 118 -1.25 -6.42 -14.15
C LEU A 118 -2.42 -5.89 -15.00
N MET A 119 -2.24 -4.80 -15.78
CA MET A 119 -3.30 -4.25 -16.61
C MET A 119 -3.68 -5.21 -17.73
N GLN A 120 -2.70 -5.79 -18.43
CA GLN A 120 -2.96 -6.79 -19.48
C GLN A 120 -3.68 -8.02 -18.93
N PHE A 121 -3.29 -8.49 -17.75
CA PHE A 121 -3.99 -9.59 -17.07
C PHE A 121 -5.44 -9.22 -16.73
N ALA A 122 -5.65 -8.05 -16.17
CA ALA A 122 -6.97 -7.56 -15.81
C ALA A 122 -7.90 -7.45 -17.04
N GLU A 123 -7.41 -6.86 -18.12
CA GLU A 123 -8.13 -6.74 -19.39
C GLU A 123 -8.54 -8.12 -19.93
N ALA A 124 -7.62 -9.10 -19.91
CA ALA A 124 -7.89 -10.47 -20.35
C ALA A 124 -8.94 -11.21 -19.50
N HIS A 125 -9.15 -10.75 -18.25
CA HIS A 125 -10.12 -11.33 -17.30
C HIS A 125 -11.38 -10.46 -17.12
N GLY A 126 -11.61 -9.48 -18.01
CA GLY A 126 -12.79 -8.62 -17.96
C GLY A 126 -12.84 -7.64 -16.78
N ILE A 127 -11.70 -7.38 -16.13
CA ILE A 127 -11.61 -6.36 -15.08
C ILE A 127 -11.37 -5.00 -15.74
N PRO A 128 -12.24 -4.00 -15.54
CA PRO A 128 -12.07 -2.69 -16.16
C PRO A 128 -10.77 -1.99 -15.74
N THR A 129 -10.03 -1.49 -16.73
CA THR A 129 -8.81 -0.70 -16.55
C THR A 129 -8.95 0.65 -17.24
N PRO A 130 -8.16 1.66 -16.89
CA PRO A 130 -8.00 2.85 -17.74
C PRO A 130 -7.43 2.41 -19.09
N LYS A 131 -7.84 3.07 -20.19
CA LYS A 131 -7.26 2.80 -21.52
C LYS A 131 -5.74 2.93 -21.43
N THR A 132 -5.00 1.85 -21.70
CA THR A 132 -3.57 1.74 -21.44
C THR A 132 -2.78 1.49 -22.70
N PHE A 133 -1.71 2.24 -22.90
CA PHE A 133 -0.79 2.14 -24.03
C PHE A 133 0.55 1.61 -23.52
N TYR A 134 0.99 0.52 -24.07
CA TYR A 134 2.15 -0.27 -23.60
C TYR A 134 3.43 -0.05 -24.44
N HIS A 135 3.32 0.72 -25.51
CA HIS A 135 4.42 1.05 -26.42
C HIS A 135 4.78 2.53 -26.34
N PRO A 136 6.04 2.89 -26.62
CA PRO A 136 6.41 4.29 -26.75
C PRO A 136 5.51 5.00 -27.75
N PRO A 137 5.15 6.27 -27.52
CA PRO A 137 4.46 7.05 -28.53
C PRO A 137 5.35 7.18 -29.77
N SER A 138 4.82 6.92 -30.96
CA SER A 138 5.58 7.05 -32.20
C SER A 138 5.88 8.51 -32.48
N LEU A 139 7.11 8.80 -32.91
CA LEU A 139 7.55 10.14 -33.31
C LEU A 139 7.10 10.50 -34.75
N SER A 140 6.49 9.55 -35.46
CA SER A 140 6.05 9.77 -36.85
C SER A 140 4.66 10.41 -36.84
N PRO A 141 4.51 11.65 -37.33
CA PRO A 141 3.19 12.21 -37.59
C PRO A 141 2.52 11.42 -38.70
N SER A 142 1.36 10.83 -38.42
CA SER A 142 0.51 10.31 -39.49
C SER A 142 -0.06 11.47 -40.28
N PRO A 143 -0.14 11.39 -41.62
CA PRO A 143 -0.61 12.49 -42.46
C PRO A 143 -2.06 12.93 -42.24
N SER A 144 -2.80 12.27 -41.35
CA SER A 144 -4.22 12.54 -41.07
C SER A 144 -4.48 13.35 -39.79
N MET A 145 -3.45 13.99 -39.18
CA MET A 145 -3.62 14.76 -37.96
C MET A 145 -3.92 16.23 -38.24
N GLU A 146 -5.16 16.64 -38.08
CA GLU A 146 -5.55 18.05 -38.00
C GLU A 146 -5.32 18.68 -36.61
N GLU A 147 -4.90 17.95 -35.59
CA GLU A 147 -4.49 18.49 -34.28
C GLU A 147 -3.43 17.61 -33.64
N GLY A 148 -2.24 18.13 -33.44
CA GLY A 148 -0.98 17.56 -32.92
C GLY A 148 -1.01 16.53 -31.79
N GLY A 149 -1.72 15.43 -31.96
CA GLY A 149 -1.81 14.34 -31.01
C GLY A 149 -1.05 13.09 -31.48
N VAL A 150 -0.42 12.37 -30.57
CA VAL A 150 0.09 11.01 -30.82
C VAL A 150 -1.11 10.10 -31.01
N GLU A 151 -1.17 9.40 -32.14
CA GLU A 151 -2.35 8.65 -32.61
C GLU A 151 -2.97 7.78 -31.52
N GLY A 152 -4.23 8.05 -31.16
CA GLY A 152 -5.06 7.26 -30.27
C GLY A 152 -4.86 7.44 -28.75
N ILE A 153 -3.91 8.24 -28.28
CA ILE A 153 -3.72 8.51 -26.86
C ILE A 153 -4.59 9.68 -26.41
N PRO A 154 -5.59 9.46 -25.54
CA PRO A 154 -6.45 10.54 -25.07
C PRO A 154 -5.68 11.49 -24.14
N ILE A 155 -5.90 12.78 -24.31
CA ILE A 155 -5.40 13.81 -23.41
C ILE A 155 -6.58 14.37 -22.60
N PRO A 156 -6.45 14.53 -21.28
CA PRO A 156 -5.28 14.30 -20.41
C PRO A 156 -4.87 12.85 -20.28
N ALA A 157 -3.55 12.61 -20.12
CA ALA A 157 -2.97 11.28 -19.93
C ALA A 157 -2.07 11.24 -18.69
N VAL A 158 -1.76 10.03 -18.24
CA VAL A 158 -0.85 9.80 -17.12
C VAL A 158 0.25 8.82 -17.55
N ILE A 159 1.50 9.25 -17.42
CA ILE A 159 2.67 8.38 -17.65
C ILE A 159 3.07 7.79 -16.32
N LYS A 160 3.14 6.46 -16.25
CA LYS A 160 3.46 5.73 -15.01
C LYS A 160 4.63 4.77 -15.23
N PRO A 161 5.65 4.79 -14.36
CA PRO A 161 6.63 3.72 -14.32
C PRO A 161 5.94 2.36 -14.15
N ARG A 162 6.43 1.33 -14.86
CA ARG A 162 5.90 -0.03 -14.73
C ARG A 162 6.00 -0.53 -13.30
N ILE A 163 7.16 -0.37 -12.69
CA ILE A 163 7.44 -0.78 -11.32
C ILE A 163 7.70 0.47 -10.48
N SER A 164 6.71 0.86 -9.68
CA SER A 164 6.82 1.96 -8.72
C SER A 164 5.72 1.85 -7.67
N SER A 165 5.93 2.44 -6.50
CA SER A 165 4.95 2.53 -5.43
C SER A 165 4.82 3.95 -4.90
N GLY A 166 3.68 4.32 -4.33
CA GLY A 166 3.49 5.62 -3.69
C GLY A 166 3.59 6.83 -4.62
N SER A 167 3.19 6.66 -5.87
CA SER A 167 3.15 7.70 -6.92
C SER A 167 4.52 8.24 -7.38
N PHE A 168 5.62 7.52 -7.13
CA PHE A 168 6.94 7.92 -7.64
C PHE A 168 6.99 7.85 -9.17
N GLY A 169 7.51 8.92 -9.78
CA GLY A 169 7.75 8.99 -11.22
C GLY A 169 6.49 9.11 -12.08
N ILE A 170 5.32 9.39 -11.50
CA ILE A 170 4.08 9.63 -12.24
C ILE A 170 4.09 11.06 -12.78
N ILE A 171 3.82 11.22 -14.08
CA ILE A 171 3.65 12.52 -14.73
C ILE A 171 2.24 12.60 -15.34
N TYR A 172 1.57 13.72 -15.08
CA TYR A 172 0.27 14.07 -15.67
C TYR A 172 0.49 14.96 -16.90
N VAL A 173 0.08 14.48 -18.06
CA VAL A 173 0.20 15.19 -19.33
C VAL A 173 -1.15 15.83 -19.66
N ARG A 174 -1.18 17.14 -19.78
CA ARG A 174 -2.40 17.91 -20.04
C ARG A 174 -2.51 18.41 -21.47
N LYS A 175 -1.39 18.42 -22.22
CA LYS A 175 -1.32 18.87 -23.60
C LYS A 175 -0.61 17.81 -24.44
N SER A 176 -1.08 17.58 -25.65
CA SER A 176 -0.51 16.59 -26.56
C SER A 176 0.95 16.84 -26.88
N GLU A 177 1.34 18.12 -27.02
CA GLU A 177 2.70 18.56 -27.29
C GLU A 177 3.72 18.12 -26.24
N ASP A 178 3.29 17.99 -24.97
CA ASP A 178 4.15 17.61 -23.85
C ASP A 178 4.35 16.08 -23.73
N LEU A 179 3.56 15.27 -24.44
CA LEU A 179 3.48 13.81 -24.20
C LEU A 179 4.82 13.13 -24.47
N ILE A 180 5.44 13.39 -25.61
CA ILE A 180 6.68 12.72 -26.02
C ILE A 180 7.83 13.10 -25.09
N CYS A 181 8.00 14.39 -24.81
CA CYS A 181 9.05 14.87 -23.92
C CYS A 181 8.88 14.31 -22.50
N SER A 182 7.66 14.34 -21.96
CA SER A 182 7.33 13.76 -20.65
C SER A 182 7.56 12.25 -20.62
N TYR A 183 7.20 11.52 -21.67
CA TYR A 183 7.48 10.10 -21.78
C TYR A 183 8.99 9.81 -21.74
N GLN A 184 9.78 10.55 -22.53
CA GLN A 184 11.23 10.39 -22.57
C GLN A 184 11.88 10.66 -21.20
N ASP A 185 11.41 11.66 -20.48
CA ASP A 185 11.94 12.01 -19.15
C ASP A 185 11.64 10.93 -18.12
N VAL A 186 10.45 10.33 -18.14
CA VAL A 186 10.14 9.16 -17.29
C VAL A 186 10.96 7.96 -17.76
N HIS A 187 11.07 7.72 -19.07
CA HIS A 187 11.77 6.57 -19.64
C HIS A 187 13.27 6.55 -19.28
N LYS A 188 13.93 7.71 -19.19
CA LYS A 188 15.33 7.82 -18.76
C LYS A 188 15.58 7.24 -17.37
N ARG A 189 14.62 7.41 -16.46
CA ARG A 189 14.70 6.96 -15.06
C ARG A 189 14.04 5.61 -14.83
N TYR A 190 12.97 5.34 -15.57
CA TYR A 190 12.10 4.17 -15.44
C TYR A 190 11.82 3.62 -16.84
N PRO A 191 12.62 2.67 -17.33
CA PRO A 191 12.51 2.16 -18.71
C PRO A 191 11.11 1.64 -19.05
N PHE A 192 10.64 2.00 -20.24
CA PHE A 192 9.37 1.57 -20.82
C PHE A 192 8.14 1.81 -19.93
N PRO A 193 7.89 3.06 -19.48
CA PRO A 193 6.70 3.39 -18.72
C PRO A 193 5.43 3.12 -19.54
N ILE A 194 4.30 2.91 -18.86
CA ILE A 194 2.98 2.85 -19.52
C ILE A 194 2.37 4.25 -19.59
N ILE A 195 1.51 4.45 -20.60
CA ILE A 195 0.68 5.65 -20.69
C ILE A 195 -0.76 5.22 -20.48
N GLN A 196 -1.49 5.90 -19.61
CA GLN A 196 -2.91 5.63 -19.34
C GLN A 196 -3.74 6.89 -19.55
N GLU A 197 -4.99 6.71 -19.98
CA GLU A 197 -5.96 7.80 -19.91
C GLU A 197 -6.04 8.31 -18.46
N TRP A 198 -6.24 9.60 -18.30
CA TRP A 198 -6.51 10.17 -16.99
C TRP A 198 -7.99 9.95 -16.64
N ILE A 199 -8.23 9.25 -15.53
CA ILE A 199 -9.58 9.14 -14.97
C ILE A 199 -9.87 10.41 -14.17
N PRO A 200 -10.93 11.17 -14.50
CA PRO A 200 -11.28 12.40 -13.80
C PRO A 200 -11.56 12.18 -12.30
N ASP A 201 -11.47 13.24 -11.52
CA ASP A 201 -11.92 13.22 -10.12
C ASP A 201 -13.45 13.29 -10.06
N GLY A 202 -14.03 12.87 -8.93
CA GLY A 202 -15.50 12.90 -8.71
C GLY A 202 -16.08 11.54 -8.39
N GLY A 203 -15.63 10.44 -9.04
CA GLY A 203 -16.10 9.09 -8.74
C GLY A 203 -15.53 8.51 -7.44
N GLY A 204 -14.38 9.00 -6.99
CA GLY A 204 -13.70 8.54 -5.78
C GLY A 204 -12.66 7.45 -6.03
N THR A 205 -11.77 7.30 -5.06
CA THR A 205 -10.73 6.27 -5.04
C THR A 205 -10.98 5.31 -3.90
N PHE A 206 -10.90 4.02 -4.17
CA PHE A 206 -11.24 2.96 -3.23
C PHE A 206 -10.12 1.93 -3.16
N GLY A 207 -10.03 1.26 -2.00
CA GLY A 207 -9.17 0.10 -1.83
C GLY A 207 -9.98 -1.08 -1.32
N LEU A 208 -9.87 -2.21 -2.00
CA LEU A 208 -10.32 -3.50 -1.51
C LEU A 208 -9.14 -4.25 -0.95
N ALA A 209 -9.17 -4.58 0.33
CA ALA A 209 -8.19 -5.42 0.98
C ALA A 209 -8.77 -6.81 1.23
N ALA A 210 -7.99 -7.85 0.96
CA ALA A 210 -8.42 -9.23 1.21
C ALA A 210 -7.27 -10.09 1.76
N LEU A 211 -7.65 -11.15 2.46
CA LEU A 211 -6.77 -12.19 2.97
C LEU A 211 -7.20 -13.54 2.39
N PHE A 212 -6.23 -14.27 1.86
CA PHE A 212 -6.41 -15.64 1.37
C PHE A 212 -5.44 -16.58 2.09
N ASP A 213 -5.87 -17.82 2.35
CA ASP A 213 -4.99 -18.86 2.88
C ASP A 213 -4.07 -19.46 1.80
N GLU A 214 -3.27 -20.44 2.18
CA GLU A 214 -2.33 -21.12 1.27
C GLU A 214 -3.03 -21.90 0.16
N ALA A 215 -4.30 -22.27 0.35
CA ALA A 215 -5.14 -22.90 -0.66
C ALA A 215 -5.96 -21.91 -1.49
N SER A 216 -5.64 -20.60 -1.39
CA SER A 216 -6.36 -19.50 -2.06
C SER A 216 -7.84 -19.39 -1.65
N ASN A 217 -8.22 -19.83 -0.46
CA ASN A 217 -9.55 -19.58 0.09
C ASN A 217 -9.59 -18.24 0.81
N MET A 218 -10.60 -17.44 0.53
CA MET A 218 -10.79 -16.13 1.15
C MET A 218 -11.09 -16.25 2.64
N LYS A 219 -10.37 -15.50 3.47
CA LYS A 219 -10.51 -15.46 4.94
C LYS A 219 -11.01 -14.13 5.46
N ALA A 220 -10.78 -13.03 4.75
CA ALA A 220 -11.29 -11.72 5.13
C ALA A 220 -11.34 -10.76 3.94
N VAL A 221 -12.24 -9.79 4.01
CA VAL A 221 -12.36 -8.71 3.03
C VAL A 221 -12.73 -7.40 3.71
N PHE A 222 -12.24 -6.28 3.17
CA PHE A 222 -12.55 -4.93 3.66
C PHE A 222 -12.45 -3.93 2.52
N VAL A 223 -13.46 -3.06 2.37
CA VAL A 223 -13.46 -1.98 1.38
C VAL A 223 -13.42 -0.62 2.08
N HIS A 224 -12.62 0.29 1.54
CA HIS A 224 -12.53 1.66 2.04
C HIS A 224 -12.46 2.67 0.91
N LYS A 225 -12.95 3.88 1.18
CA LYS A 225 -12.86 5.05 0.31
C LYS A 225 -11.79 6.00 0.83
N LYS A 226 -10.94 6.50 -0.06
CA LYS A 226 -10.02 7.60 0.24
C LYS A 226 -10.80 8.91 0.20
N LEU A 227 -10.92 9.59 1.33
CA LEU A 227 -11.57 10.90 1.41
C LEU A 227 -10.57 12.03 1.15
N ARG A 228 -9.33 11.86 1.60
CA ARG A 228 -8.20 12.79 1.36
C ARG A 228 -6.92 12.03 1.11
N MET A 229 -6.03 12.62 0.30
CA MET A 229 -4.74 12.05 -0.11
C MET A 229 -3.67 13.14 -0.10
N TYR A 230 -2.41 12.74 0.06
CA TYR A 230 -1.31 13.64 -0.18
C TYR A 230 -0.15 12.90 -0.87
N PRO A 231 0.36 13.39 -2.03
CA PRO A 231 -0.10 14.54 -2.83
C PRO A 231 -1.58 14.47 -3.24
N ILE A 232 -2.20 15.63 -3.48
CA ILE A 232 -3.67 15.74 -3.69
C ILE A 232 -4.11 15.02 -4.98
N GLN A 233 -3.29 15.08 -6.04
CA GLN A 233 -3.59 14.48 -7.35
C GLN A 233 -3.53 12.95 -7.34
N GLY A 234 -2.93 12.35 -6.30
CA GLY A 234 -2.80 10.90 -6.15
C GLY A 234 -1.68 10.56 -5.19
N GLY A 235 -2.00 9.89 -4.12
CA GLY A 235 -1.03 9.55 -3.09
C GLY A 235 -1.62 8.65 -2.02
N PRO A 236 -0.85 8.36 -0.96
CA PRO A 236 -1.38 7.66 0.19
C PRO A 236 -2.51 8.44 0.85
N SER A 237 -3.54 7.71 1.26
CA SER A 237 -4.69 8.27 1.96
C SER A 237 -4.29 8.91 3.29
N THR A 238 -4.76 10.14 3.52
CA THR A 238 -4.60 10.89 4.78
C THR A 238 -5.85 10.83 5.65
N LEU A 239 -7.04 10.78 5.02
CA LEU A 239 -8.31 10.46 5.65
C LEU A 239 -9.04 9.43 4.78
N ARG A 240 -9.59 8.41 5.39
CA ARG A 240 -10.32 7.33 4.71
C ARG A 240 -11.46 6.82 5.58
N GLU A 241 -12.44 6.21 4.94
CA GLU A 241 -13.67 5.71 5.53
C GLU A 241 -13.94 4.26 5.08
N GLY A 242 -14.38 3.42 6.01
CA GLY A 242 -14.89 2.09 5.70
C GLY A 242 -16.25 2.20 5.01
N VAL A 243 -16.39 1.57 3.85
CA VAL A 243 -17.61 1.65 3.03
C VAL A 243 -17.99 0.29 2.46
N GLU A 244 -19.26 0.11 2.14
CA GLU A 244 -19.69 -0.96 1.25
C GLU A 244 -19.68 -0.45 -0.19
N HIS A 245 -19.14 -1.27 -1.09
CA HIS A 245 -19.17 -1.01 -2.53
C HIS A 245 -19.20 -2.35 -3.29
N PRO A 246 -20.40 -2.89 -3.59
CA PRO A 246 -20.54 -4.24 -4.15
C PRO A 246 -19.73 -4.48 -5.41
N GLN A 247 -19.74 -3.55 -6.35
CA GLN A 247 -19.00 -3.68 -7.61
C GLN A 247 -17.49 -3.72 -7.41
N ILE A 248 -16.93 -2.91 -6.50
CA ILE A 248 -15.49 -2.96 -6.16
C ILE A 248 -15.17 -4.27 -5.46
N MET A 249 -16.06 -4.76 -4.61
CA MET A 249 -15.88 -6.05 -3.95
C MET A 249 -15.85 -7.17 -4.98
N GLU A 250 -16.79 -7.21 -5.90
CA GLU A 250 -16.85 -8.21 -6.97
C GLU A 250 -15.60 -8.18 -7.85
N LEU A 251 -15.25 -7.02 -8.42
CA LEU A 251 -14.10 -6.87 -9.32
C LEU A 251 -12.77 -7.20 -8.64
N GLY A 252 -12.58 -6.70 -7.41
CA GLY A 252 -11.34 -6.94 -6.67
C GLY A 252 -11.17 -8.40 -6.25
N LEU A 253 -12.24 -9.06 -5.81
CA LEU A 253 -12.20 -10.48 -5.47
C LEU A 253 -12.06 -11.35 -6.72
N SER A 254 -12.69 -10.99 -7.85
CA SER A 254 -12.51 -11.67 -9.13
C SER A 254 -11.05 -11.63 -9.57
N LEU A 255 -10.41 -10.45 -9.53
CA LEU A 255 -8.98 -10.30 -9.86
C LEU A 255 -8.10 -11.19 -8.96
N LEU A 256 -8.29 -11.15 -7.65
CA LEU A 256 -7.48 -11.93 -6.71
C LEU A 256 -7.68 -13.45 -6.88
N LYS A 257 -8.92 -13.89 -7.13
CA LYS A 257 -9.23 -15.29 -7.42
C LYS A 257 -8.58 -15.76 -8.72
N SER A 258 -8.68 -14.99 -9.80
CA SER A 258 -8.04 -15.31 -11.09
C SER A 258 -6.52 -15.41 -10.98
N LEU A 259 -5.91 -14.67 -10.06
CA LEU A 259 -4.48 -14.77 -9.73
C LEU A 259 -4.16 -15.96 -8.82
N ASN A 260 -5.12 -16.74 -8.34
CA ASN A 260 -4.92 -17.73 -7.27
C ASN A 260 -4.12 -17.12 -6.12
N TRP A 261 -4.66 -16.03 -5.55
CA TRP A 261 -3.94 -15.22 -4.58
C TRP A 261 -3.73 -15.95 -3.25
N VAL A 262 -2.58 -15.71 -2.63
CA VAL A 262 -2.22 -16.20 -1.28
C VAL A 262 -1.78 -15.01 -0.44
N GLY A 263 -2.12 -15.01 0.83
CA GLY A 263 -1.77 -13.93 1.74
C GLY A 263 -2.65 -12.68 1.59
N ILE A 264 -2.12 -11.56 2.01
CA ILE A 264 -2.84 -10.29 1.91
C ILE A 264 -2.62 -9.64 0.54
N GLY A 265 -3.65 -8.95 0.06
CA GLY A 265 -3.57 -8.07 -1.11
C GLY A 265 -4.49 -6.88 -0.96
N MET A 266 -4.07 -5.73 -1.46
CA MET A 266 -4.91 -4.54 -1.54
C MET A 266 -4.99 -4.05 -2.98
N VAL A 267 -6.18 -4.17 -3.56
CA VAL A 267 -6.50 -3.74 -4.93
C VAL A 267 -7.06 -2.32 -4.87
N GLU A 268 -6.49 -1.42 -5.65
CA GLU A 268 -6.93 -0.03 -5.71
C GLU A 268 -7.72 0.23 -6.99
N PHE A 269 -8.88 0.87 -6.84
CA PHE A 269 -9.75 1.29 -7.94
C PHE A 269 -10.01 2.79 -7.88
N LYS A 270 -10.14 3.40 -9.05
CA LYS A 270 -10.72 4.74 -9.20
C LYS A 270 -12.01 4.62 -10.00
N VAL A 271 -13.11 5.10 -9.44
CA VAL A 271 -14.39 5.12 -10.16
C VAL A 271 -14.36 6.26 -11.15
N ASP A 272 -14.64 5.94 -12.40
CA ASP A 272 -14.72 6.92 -13.46
C ASP A 272 -16.07 7.66 -13.37
N PRO A 273 -16.10 8.97 -13.15
CA PRO A 273 -17.37 9.70 -13.04
C PRO A 273 -18.14 9.79 -14.35
N ARG A 274 -17.52 9.46 -15.49
CA ARG A 274 -18.15 9.51 -16.82
C ARG A 274 -19.09 8.35 -17.06
N ASP A 275 -18.78 7.17 -16.49
CA ASP A 275 -19.54 5.93 -16.70
C ASP A 275 -19.91 5.20 -15.39
N GLY A 276 -19.40 5.67 -14.26
CA GLY A 276 -19.60 5.06 -12.94
C GLY A 276 -18.82 3.76 -12.72
N ILE A 277 -17.95 3.36 -13.65
CA ILE A 277 -17.25 2.07 -13.61
C ILE A 277 -15.94 2.19 -12.83
N PRO A 278 -15.69 1.31 -11.83
CA PRO A 278 -14.40 1.23 -11.17
C PRO A 278 -13.31 0.73 -12.12
N LYS A 279 -12.26 1.51 -12.30
CA LYS A 279 -11.08 1.15 -13.09
C LYS A 279 -9.95 0.73 -12.17
N LEU A 280 -9.32 -0.41 -12.46
CA LEU A 280 -8.18 -0.91 -11.70
C LEU A 280 -6.98 0.03 -11.80
N MET A 281 -6.39 0.40 -10.68
CA MET A 281 -5.19 1.24 -10.62
C MET A 281 -3.92 0.45 -10.30
N GLU A 282 -3.95 -0.39 -9.27
CA GLU A 282 -2.81 -1.18 -8.81
C GLU A 282 -3.24 -2.32 -7.88
N LEU A 283 -2.35 -3.29 -7.68
CA LEU A 283 -2.44 -4.30 -6.64
C LEU A 283 -1.18 -4.23 -5.77
N ASN A 284 -1.39 -4.02 -4.48
CA ASN A 284 -0.34 -4.01 -3.48
C ASN A 284 -0.27 -5.37 -2.78
N PRO A 285 0.80 -6.19 -2.99
CA PRO A 285 0.92 -7.56 -2.45
C PRO A 285 1.36 -7.60 -0.97
N ARG A 286 1.15 -6.53 -0.23
CA ARG A 286 1.65 -6.30 1.13
C ARG A 286 0.63 -5.53 1.97
N PHE A 287 0.91 -5.41 3.26
CA PHE A 287 0.17 -4.49 4.11
C PHE A 287 0.21 -3.07 3.56
N TRP A 288 -0.90 -2.36 3.66
CA TRP A 288 -1.14 -1.04 3.08
C TRP A 288 -1.26 0.05 4.16
N GLY A 289 -1.05 1.30 3.76
CA GLY A 289 -1.00 2.43 4.69
C GLY A 289 -2.30 2.71 5.46
N SER A 290 -3.46 2.20 5.00
CA SER A 290 -4.76 2.35 5.66
C SER A 290 -5.17 1.15 6.52
N LEU A 291 -4.26 0.24 6.87
CA LEU A 291 -4.52 -0.97 7.65
C LEU A 291 -5.27 -0.69 8.97
N GLN A 292 -4.90 0.39 9.69
CA GLN A 292 -5.55 0.75 10.95
C GLN A 292 -7.07 0.88 10.82
N LEU A 293 -7.57 1.38 9.68
CA LEU A 293 -9.01 1.49 9.45
C LEU A 293 -9.69 0.13 9.42
N ALA A 294 -9.12 -0.85 8.72
CA ALA A 294 -9.68 -2.21 8.69
C ALA A 294 -9.76 -2.81 10.10
N ILE A 295 -8.70 -2.64 10.90
CA ILE A 295 -8.66 -3.13 12.28
C ILE A 295 -9.78 -2.52 13.14
N VAL A 296 -9.95 -1.19 13.08
CA VAL A 296 -10.99 -0.51 13.90
C VAL A 296 -12.41 -0.73 13.36
N SER A 297 -12.54 -1.16 12.12
CA SER A 297 -13.81 -1.58 11.51
C SER A 297 -14.14 -3.06 11.75
N GLY A 298 -13.30 -3.80 12.50
CA GLY A 298 -13.56 -5.19 12.86
C GLY A 298 -12.84 -6.25 12.01
N VAL A 299 -12.09 -5.86 10.98
CA VAL A 299 -11.29 -6.78 10.16
C VAL A 299 -9.80 -6.69 10.54
N ASP A 300 -9.41 -7.50 11.51
CA ASP A 300 -8.04 -7.49 12.05
C ASP A 300 -7.14 -8.48 11.29
N PHE A 301 -6.72 -8.09 10.11
CA PHE A 301 -5.87 -8.90 9.23
C PHE A 301 -4.62 -9.47 9.93
N PRO A 302 -3.84 -8.69 10.72
CA PRO A 302 -2.70 -9.22 11.46
C PRO A 302 -3.07 -10.37 12.41
N TYR A 303 -4.16 -10.21 13.16
CA TYR A 303 -4.61 -11.22 14.09
C TYR A 303 -5.13 -12.47 13.37
N LEU A 304 -5.84 -12.31 12.26
CA LEU A 304 -6.32 -13.44 11.44
C LEU A 304 -5.15 -14.26 10.88
N ILE A 305 -4.08 -13.61 10.38
CA ILE A 305 -2.87 -14.30 9.92
C ILE A 305 -2.21 -15.06 11.08
N LEU A 306 -2.14 -14.48 12.27
CA LEU A 306 -1.59 -15.18 13.44
C LEU A 306 -2.44 -16.40 13.82
N ARG A 307 -3.76 -16.31 13.73
CA ARG A 307 -4.65 -17.48 13.94
C ARG A 307 -4.37 -18.59 12.93
N MET A 308 -4.16 -18.22 11.64
CA MET A 308 -3.76 -19.18 10.62
C MET A 308 -2.41 -19.83 10.95
N ALA A 309 -1.41 -19.04 11.37
CA ALA A 309 -0.11 -19.54 11.81
C ALA A 309 -0.23 -20.56 12.97
N ARG A 310 -1.20 -20.36 13.85
CA ARG A 310 -1.51 -21.26 14.98
C ARG A 310 -2.45 -22.41 14.61
N LYS A 311 -2.84 -22.50 13.34
CA LYS A 311 -3.80 -23.50 12.84
C LYS A 311 -5.15 -23.44 13.56
N GLU A 312 -5.54 -22.27 14.05
CA GLU A 312 -6.85 -22.04 14.65
C GLU A 312 -7.92 -21.93 13.57
N SER A 313 -9.02 -22.67 13.73
CA SER A 313 -10.17 -22.54 12.82
C SER A 313 -10.93 -21.24 13.08
N PHE A 314 -11.41 -20.59 12.03
CA PHE A 314 -12.33 -19.46 12.11
C PHE A 314 -13.13 -19.30 10.81
N SER A 315 -14.33 -18.77 10.95
CA SER A 315 -15.15 -18.42 9.79
C SER A 315 -14.57 -17.19 9.09
N PRO A 316 -14.66 -17.11 7.76
CA PRO A 316 -14.25 -15.91 7.03
C PRO A 316 -14.92 -14.62 7.56
N VAL A 317 -14.14 -13.56 7.71
CA VAL A 317 -14.61 -12.24 8.16
C VAL A 317 -15.00 -11.42 6.93
N LEU A 318 -16.31 -11.41 6.63
CA LEU A 318 -16.87 -10.77 5.43
C LEU A 318 -17.66 -9.49 5.75
N HIS A 319 -17.99 -9.28 7.03
CA HIS A 319 -18.73 -8.13 7.51
C HIS A 319 -17.85 -7.25 8.38
N TYR A 320 -18.07 -5.95 8.28
CA TYR A 320 -17.30 -4.94 9.02
C TYR A 320 -18.14 -3.69 9.28
N GLU A 321 -17.72 -2.87 10.23
CA GLU A 321 -18.39 -1.62 10.54
C GLU A 321 -18.11 -0.57 9.46
N VAL A 322 -19.19 -0.11 8.80
CA VAL A 322 -19.19 0.96 7.81
C VAL A 322 -19.25 2.32 8.49
N GLY A 323 -18.71 3.38 7.85
CA GLY A 323 -18.72 4.74 8.36
C GLY A 323 -17.62 5.05 9.37
N LYS A 324 -16.88 4.04 9.84
CA LYS A 324 -15.63 4.29 10.60
C LYS A 324 -14.63 5.02 9.73
N ARG A 325 -13.92 5.97 10.33
CA ARG A 325 -12.86 6.74 9.68
C ARG A 325 -11.53 6.54 10.38
N CYS A 326 -10.46 6.71 9.62
CA CYS A 326 -9.12 6.77 10.18
C CYS A 326 -8.30 7.87 9.51
N ARG A 327 -7.54 8.61 10.32
CA ARG A 327 -6.82 9.82 9.92
C ARG A 327 -5.32 9.69 10.20
N TRP A 328 -4.54 9.91 9.17
CA TRP A 328 -3.10 10.13 9.30
C TRP A 328 -2.86 11.64 9.42
N LEU A 329 -2.96 12.18 10.63
CA LEU A 329 -2.92 13.63 10.88
C LEU A 329 -1.52 14.19 10.62
N LEU A 330 -0.50 13.69 11.35
CA LEU A 330 0.87 14.21 11.25
C LEU A 330 1.51 13.81 9.93
N PHE A 331 2.05 14.80 9.24
CA PHE A 331 2.71 14.74 7.93
C PHE A 331 1.82 14.25 6.77
N GLY A 332 0.60 13.81 7.03
CA GLY A 332 -0.34 13.42 6.00
C GLY A 332 -1.43 14.48 5.77
N ASP A 333 -2.40 14.52 6.67
CA ASP A 333 -3.57 15.37 6.51
C ASP A 333 -3.26 16.86 6.73
N ILE A 334 -2.24 17.17 7.55
CA ILE A 334 -1.71 18.55 7.67
C ILE A 334 -1.14 19.02 6.33
N LEU A 335 -0.34 18.19 5.65
CA LEU A 335 0.21 18.56 4.33
C LEU A 335 -0.89 18.65 3.28
N HIS A 336 -1.90 17.76 3.32
CA HIS A 336 -3.09 17.92 2.48
C HIS A 336 -3.76 19.27 2.71
N PHE A 337 -4.00 19.65 3.97
CA PHE A 337 -4.65 20.92 4.32
C PHE A 337 -3.85 22.12 3.83
N ILE A 338 -2.54 22.15 4.07
CA ILE A 338 -1.67 23.27 3.67
C ILE A 338 -1.68 23.47 2.14
N ASN A 339 -1.62 22.36 1.39
CA ASN A 339 -1.48 22.40 -0.06
C ASN A 339 -2.82 22.42 -0.82
N ASN A 340 -3.96 22.29 -0.14
CA ASN A 340 -5.27 22.26 -0.79
C ASN A 340 -5.84 23.68 -0.94
N PRO A 341 -6.09 24.18 -2.18
CA PRO A 341 -6.71 25.49 -2.39
C PRO A 341 -8.07 25.62 -1.70
N HIS A 342 -8.83 24.53 -1.60
CA HIS A 342 -10.16 24.48 -0.99
C HIS A 342 -10.15 24.01 0.45
N ARG A 343 -9.05 24.17 1.18
CA ARG A 343 -8.80 23.60 2.52
C ARG A 343 -9.86 23.92 3.57
N PHE A 344 -10.52 25.07 3.49
CA PHE A 344 -11.59 25.45 4.43
C PHE A 344 -12.97 24.88 4.09
N HIS A 345 -13.12 24.29 2.89
CA HIS A 345 -14.39 23.68 2.40
C HIS A 345 -14.29 22.16 2.35
N LEU A 346 -13.35 21.56 3.07
CA LEU A 346 -13.20 20.11 3.12
C LEU A 346 -14.37 19.44 3.85
N HIS A 347 -14.83 18.31 3.32
CA HIS A 347 -15.84 17.46 3.91
C HIS A 347 -15.29 16.02 4.10
N PRO A 348 -15.22 15.51 5.37
CA PRO A 348 -15.40 16.21 6.63
C PRO A 348 -14.43 17.37 6.82
N SER A 349 -14.77 18.38 7.66
CA SER A 349 -13.87 19.49 7.94
C SER A 349 -12.52 19.01 8.50
N PHE A 350 -11.43 19.71 8.15
CA PHE A 350 -10.11 19.44 8.74
C PHE A 350 -10.11 19.59 10.26
N PHE A 351 -10.90 20.49 10.79
CA PHE A 351 -10.95 20.82 12.21
C PHE A 351 -11.78 19.88 13.08
N HIS A 352 -12.43 18.86 12.48
CA HIS A 352 -13.12 17.81 13.25
C HIS A 352 -12.11 16.84 13.89
N PHE A 353 -11.42 17.29 14.95
CA PHE A 353 -10.41 16.48 15.64
C PHE A 353 -11.01 15.47 16.64
N PHE A 354 -12.22 15.70 17.13
CA PHE A 354 -12.85 14.92 18.19
C PHE A 354 -14.09 14.12 17.69
N ASP A 355 -14.13 13.82 16.40
CA ASP A 355 -15.17 12.97 15.84
C ASP A 355 -15.06 11.54 16.41
N PRO A 356 -16.11 11.02 17.09
CA PRO A 356 -16.10 9.69 17.68
C PRO A 356 -16.00 8.56 16.67
N HIS A 357 -16.32 8.81 15.40
CA HIS A 357 -16.20 7.87 14.31
C HIS A 357 -14.78 7.88 13.67
N THR A 358 -13.92 8.81 14.06
CA THR A 358 -12.59 8.98 13.50
C THR A 358 -11.50 8.53 14.45
N SER A 359 -10.81 7.45 14.11
CA SER A 359 -9.56 7.01 14.74
C SER A 359 -8.34 7.65 14.09
N TYR A 360 -7.18 7.56 14.76
CA TYR A 360 -5.92 8.07 14.23
C TYR A 360 -4.90 6.93 14.04
N ASP A 361 -4.05 7.03 13.02
CA ASP A 361 -3.01 6.02 12.76
C ASP A 361 -1.94 5.98 13.87
N ILE A 362 -1.49 7.16 14.32
CA ILE A 362 -0.35 7.29 15.23
C ILE A 362 -0.80 7.71 16.63
N ILE A 363 -1.72 8.68 16.72
CA ILE A 363 -2.19 9.23 17.99
C ILE A 363 -3.09 8.20 18.67
N SER A 364 -2.74 7.82 19.91
CA SER A 364 -3.53 6.89 20.70
C SER A 364 -3.35 7.23 22.20
N LYS A 365 -4.45 7.27 22.95
CA LYS A 365 -4.42 7.59 24.39
C LYS A 365 -3.76 6.49 25.21
N ASP A 366 -3.93 5.25 24.80
CA ASP A 366 -3.38 4.07 25.47
C ASP A 366 -1.91 3.81 25.15
N ASP A 367 -1.39 4.41 24.05
CA ASP A 367 -0.02 4.20 23.57
C ASP A 367 0.50 5.51 22.92
N PRO A 368 0.84 6.56 23.71
CA PRO A 368 1.14 7.89 23.18
C PRO A 368 2.57 8.04 22.63
N LEU A 369 3.52 7.25 23.08
CA LEU A 369 4.95 7.43 22.75
C LEU A 369 5.30 7.26 21.26
N PRO A 370 4.60 6.46 20.44
CA PRO A 370 4.82 6.44 18.99
C PRO A 370 4.67 7.79 18.29
N LEU A 371 3.96 8.74 18.92
CA LEU A 371 3.88 10.11 18.42
C LEU A 371 5.28 10.78 18.42
N LEU A 372 6.04 10.60 19.49
CA LEU A 372 7.43 11.07 19.60
C LEU A 372 8.33 10.29 18.63
N GLY A 373 8.13 8.97 18.51
CA GLY A 373 8.81 8.12 17.53
C GLY A 373 8.58 8.58 16.09
N SER A 374 7.38 9.00 15.76
CA SER A 374 7.06 9.55 14.43
C SER A 374 7.76 10.91 14.19
N ALA A 375 7.82 11.78 15.20
CA ALA A 375 8.58 13.01 15.12
C ALA A 375 10.09 12.72 15.00
N ALA A 376 10.62 11.78 15.77
CA ALA A 376 12.01 11.34 15.67
C ALA A 376 12.34 10.73 14.28
N THR A 377 11.43 9.97 13.69
CA THR A 377 11.56 9.47 12.32
C THR A 377 11.76 10.60 11.31
N PHE A 378 11.17 11.78 11.54
CA PHE A 378 11.38 12.93 10.67
C PHE A 378 12.86 13.34 10.59
N PHE A 379 13.61 13.24 11.68
CA PHE A 379 15.04 13.54 11.65
C PHE A 379 15.83 12.54 10.80
N THR A 380 15.33 11.32 10.59
CA THR A 380 16.00 10.35 9.70
C THR A 380 16.04 10.83 8.26
N PHE A 381 15.10 11.68 7.82
CA PHE A 381 15.12 12.29 6.50
C PHE A 381 16.32 13.23 6.28
N LEU A 382 16.95 13.72 7.36
CA LEU A 382 18.11 14.60 7.26
C LEU A 382 19.39 13.85 6.91
N TYR A 383 19.57 12.64 7.43
CA TYR A 383 20.83 11.91 7.30
C TYR A 383 20.71 10.55 6.57
N ASP A 384 19.52 9.94 6.53
CA ASP A 384 19.32 8.64 5.90
C ASP A 384 18.90 8.79 4.44
N PRO A 385 19.78 8.44 3.46
CA PRO A 385 19.45 8.57 2.04
C PRO A 385 18.25 7.73 1.59
N GLU A 386 17.95 6.61 2.26
CA GLU A 386 16.78 5.81 1.95
C GLU A 386 15.48 6.50 2.39
N MET A 387 15.53 7.30 3.46
CA MET A 387 14.40 8.12 3.88
C MET A 387 14.27 9.38 3.02
N LYS A 388 15.39 9.99 2.60
CA LYS A 388 15.38 11.19 1.72
C LYS A 388 14.56 10.99 0.46
N ARG A 389 14.60 9.79 -0.15
CA ARG A 389 13.80 9.47 -1.35
C ARG A 389 12.28 9.73 -1.18
N PHE A 390 11.76 9.62 0.05
CA PHE A 390 10.34 9.90 0.30
C PHE A 390 10.02 11.40 0.27
N LEU A 391 11.03 12.28 0.35
CA LEU A 391 10.89 13.72 0.18
C LEU A 391 10.89 14.13 -1.31
N GLU A 392 11.46 13.29 -2.18
CA GLU A 392 11.56 13.52 -3.63
C GLU A 392 10.25 13.23 -4.38
N ARG A 393 9.15 12.99 -3.67
CA ARG A 393 7.80 12.89 -4.23
C ARG A 393 7.36 14.26 -4.76
N ARG A 394 7.72 14.57 -5.99
CA ARG A 394 7.24 15.73 -6.74
C ARG A 394 6.53 15.26 -7.99
#